data_490b1450370c515c563c75bbe3688886
#
_entry.id   490b1450370c515c563c75bbe3688886
#
_cell.length_a   1.000
_cell.length_b   1.000
_cell.length_c   1.000
_cell.angle_alpha   90.00
_cell.angle_beta   90.00
_cell.angle_gamma   90.00
#
_symmetry.space_group_name_H-M   'P 1'
#
loop_
_entity.id
_entity.type
_entity.pdbx_description
1 polymer ?
#
loop_
_entity_poly.entity_id
_entity_poly.type
_entity_poly.pdbx_seq_one_letter_code
_entity_poly.pdbx_strand_id
1 'polypeptide(L)'
;MIKSYFQLIRFPGIFTAFSNILLGFFIYSEFVVDWLVLFPLLATSGFLFLAGMTLNDYFDYNTDKNERPHRPLPSGKISRKTALYLGLVLLVAANISAFFVGFQAVMISVIMTILIFAYDIKLKNIKILGILSLSSIRFLNVILGSSAVIFNSELIWISIPIAIFVAGISILAKTESSVYSRKVKITNLILVLFTIVYVVILTHDKGFTHWLIFGAFVVVSYLPWVIFTEKSPKTTQKIVTIQLLSIPILDGILVMAFSNIVFAMITMSMIFPAYVILRKLYLT
;
A
#
# COMPACT_ATOMS: atom_id res chain seq x y z
N MET A 1 7.31 -10.57 22.89
CA MET A 1 7.37 -9.08 22.81
C MET A 1 7.66 -8.58 21.38
N ILE A 2 8.76 -8.98 20.74
CA ILE A 2 9.11 -8.55 19.36
C ILE A 2 8.00 -8.85 18.35
N LYS A 3 7.40 -10.06 18.33
CA LYS A 3 6.29 -10.42 17.46
C LYS A 3 5.12 -9.41 17.56
N SER A 4 4.80 -8.92 18.76
CA SER A 4 3.70 -7.96 18.96
C SER A 4 3.99 -6.59 18.31
N TYR A 5 5.26 -6.13 18.32
CA TYR A 5 5.63 -4.91 17.60
C TYR A 5 5.52 -5.09 16.09
N PHE A 6 5.99 -6.20 15.51
CA PHE A 6 5.83 -6.49 14.08
C PHE A 6 4.36 -6.59 13.66
N GLN A 7 3.48 -7.09 14.55
CA GLN A 7 2.03 -7.11 14.30
C GLN A 7 1.42 -5.70 14.36
N LEU A 8 1.82 -4.86 15.34
CA LEU A 8 1.34 -3.49 15.49
C LEU A 8 1.65 -2.65 14.24
N ILE A 9 2.90 -2.68 13.79
CA ILE A 9 3.35 -1.91 12.62
C ILE A 9 2.93 -2.54 11.29
N ARG A 10 2.26 -3.70 11.31
CA ARG A 10 1.87 -4.49 10.12
C ARG A 10 3.01 -4.66 9.13
N PHE A 11 4.17 -5.06 9.64
CA PHE A 11 5.44 -5.06 8.93
C PHE A 11 5.42 -5.66 7.52
N PRO A 12 4.70 -6.79 7.21
CA PRO A 12 4.65 -7.33 5.86
C PRO A 12 4.14 -6.34 4.80
N GLY A 13 3.28 -5.39 5.21
CA GLY A 13 2.71 -4.39 4.31
C GLY A 13 3.71 -3.34 3.81
N ILE A 14 4.88 -3.18 4.48
CA ILE A 14 5.92 -2.21 4.07
C ILE A 14 6.42 -2.47 2.65
N PHE A 15 6.48 -3.74 2.23
CA PHE A 15 6.95 -4.12 0.90
C PHE A 15 6.01 -3.66 -0.22
N THR A 16 4.72 -3.50 0.07
CA THR A 16 3.78 -2.89 -0.88
C THR A 16 3.94 -1.36 -0.96
N ALA A 17 4.50 -0.74 0.08
CA ALA A 17 4.86 0.68 0.04
C ALA A 17 6.19 0.86 -0.72
N PHE A 18 7.14 -0.04 -0.53
CA PHE A 18 8.40 -0.06 -1.27
C PHE A 18 8.18 -0.26 -2.77
N SER A 19 7.27 -1.15 -3.19
CA SER A 19 6.99 -1.35 -4.62
C SER A 19 6.47 -0.08 -5.29
N ASN A 20 5.66 0.73 -4.60
CA ASN A 20 5.22 2.03 -5.14
C ASN A 20 6.39 3.02 -5.30
N ILE A 21 7.36 3.05 -4.35
CA ILE A 21 8.58 3.85 -4.49
C ILE A 21 9.41 3.38 -5.68
N LEU A 22 9.58 2.06 -5.81
CA LEU A 22 10.33 1.50 -6.93
C LEU A 22 9.66 1.82 -8.27
N LEU A 23 8.32 1.80 -8.35
CA LEU A 23 7.58 2.25 -9.54
C LEU A 23 7.96 3.70 -9.89
N GLY A 24 7.78 4.65 -8.95
CA GLY A 24 8.10 6.05 -9.22
C GLY A 24 9.56 6.29 -9.53
N PHE A 25 10.48 5.60 -8.86
CA PHE A 25 11.91 5.74 -9.03
C PHE A 25 12.40 5.16 -10.38
N PHE A 26 12.01 3.94 -10.72
CA PHE A 26 12.55 3.24 -11.89
C PHE A 26 12.03 3.75 -13.24
N ILE A 27 10.91 4.46 -13.27
CA ILE A 27 10.42 5.08 -14.52
C ILE A 27 11.41 6.09 -15.06
N TYR A 28 12.13 6.78 -14.19
CA TYR A 28 13.10 7.83 -14.58
C TYR A 28 14.56 7.43 -14.37
N SER A 29 14.83 6.19 -13.96
CA SER A 29 16.20 5.68 -13.81
C SER A 29 16.69 5.09 -15.13
N GLU A 30 17.66 5.74 -15.76
CA GLU A 30 18.32 5.28 -17.00
C GLU A 30 19.30 4.15 -16.72
N PHE A 31 18.80 2.96 -16.30
CA PHE A 31 19.58 1.76 -15.96
C PHE A 31 20.60 1.92 -14.82
N VAL A 32 20.70 3.11 -14.22
CA VAL A 32 21.59 3.40 -13.08
C VAL A 32 20.76 3.63 -11.83
N VAL A 33 21.04 2.88 -10.78
CA VAL A 33 20.37 3.03 -9.49
C VAL A 33 21.23 3.93 -8.60
N ASP A 34 20.76 5.14 -8.32
CA ASP A 34 21.36 5.99 -7.29
C ASP A 34 20.88 5.54 -5.90
N TRP A 35 21.72 4.77 -5.22
CA TRP A 35 21.43 4.25 -3.89
C TRP A 35 21.36 5.33 -2.81
N LEU A 36 22.06 6.45 -2.99
CA LEU A 36 22.02 7.58 -2.05
C LEU A 36 20.65 8.29 -2.08
N VAL A 37 19.94 8.16 -3.18
CA VAL A 37 18.56 8.65 -3.34
C VAL A 37 17.54 7.55 -2.99
N LEU A 38 17.72 6.34 -3.49
CA LEU A 38 16.74 5.27 -3.33
C LEU A 38 16.56 4.85 -1.86
N PHE A 39 17.64 4.70 -1.09
CA PHE A 39 17.53 4.28 0.31
C PHE A 39 16.76 5.30 1.17
N PRO A 40 17.02 6.61 1.12
CA PRO A 40 16.19 7.59 1.84
C PRO A 40 14.72 7.59 1.38
N LEU A 41 14.42 7.39 0.09
CA LEU A 41 13.04 7.26 -0.41
C LEU A 41 12.32 6.05 0.19
N LEU A 42 12.97 4.88 0.17
CA LEU A 42 12.43 3.67 0.79
C LEU A 42 12.25 3.86 2.31
N ALA A 43 13.21 4.48 2.99
CA ALA A 43 13.11 4.78 4.41
C ALA A 43 11.93 5.73 4.70
N THR A 44 11.77 6.81 3.93
CA THR A 44 10.64 7.75 4.03
C THR A 44 9.31 7.02 3.91
N SER A 45 9.13 6.28 2.83
CA SER A 45 7.90 5.52 2.57
C SER A 45 7.63 4.46 3.63
N GLY A 46 8.67 3.71 4.01
CA GLY A 46 8.58 2.70 5.04
C GLY A 46 8.16 3.27 6.39
N PHE A 47 8.80 4.34 6.84
CA PHE A 47 8.47 4.98 8.11
C PHE A 47 7.07 5.59 8.09
N LEU A 48 6.63 6.24 7.00
CA LEU A 48 5.26 6.73 6.85
C LEU A 48 4.24 5.58 6.93
N PHE A 49 4.50 4.46 6.25
CA PHE A 49 3.62 3.29 6.30
C PHE A 49 3.51 2.72 7.72
N LEU A 50 4.65 2.47 8.38
CA LEU A 50 4.69 1.91 9.74
C LEU A 50 4.03 2.86 10.75
N ALA A 51 4.25 4.18 10.60
CA ALA A 51 3.62 5.20 11.43
C ALA A 51 2.09 5.18 11.27
N GLY A 52 1.60 5.18 10.02
CA GLY A 52 0.17 5.12 9.73
C GLY A 52 -0.49 3.88 10.35
N MET A 53 0.13 2.70 10.24
CA MET A 53 -0.41 1.49 10.87
C MET A 53 -0.45 1.58 12.40
N THR A 54 0.62 2.12 13.01
CA THR A 54 0.74 2.27 14.45
C THR A 54 -0.27 3.28 15.01
N LEU A 55 -0.39 4.44 14.36
CA LEU A 55 -1.33 5.50 14.76
C LEU A 55 -2.78 5.08 14.53
N ASN A 56 -3.05 4.34 13.45
CA ASN A 56 -4.38 3.78 13.21
C ASN A 56 -4.83 2.90 14.39
N ASP A 57 -3.98 1.96 14.83
CA ASP A 57 -4.30 1.11 16.00
C ASP A 57 -4.41 1.94 17.30
N TYR A 58 -3.62 3.03 17.45
CA TYR A 58 -3.74 3.94 18.60
C TYR A 58 -5.10 4.66 18.65
N PHE A 59 -5.55 5.22 17.52
CA PHE A 59 -6.84 5.93 17.44
C PHE A 59 -8.04 4.98 17.50
N ASP A 60 -7.89 3.75 16.96
CA ASP A 60 -8.94 2.73 16.95
C ASP A 60 -9.02 1.92 18.26
N TYR A 61 -8.22 2.22 19.28
CA TYR A 61 -8.11 1.42 20.50
C TYR A 61 -9.45 1.03 21.11
N ASN A 62 -10.38 1.97 21.24
CA ASN A 62 -11.69 1.72 21.88
C ASN A 62 -12.57 0.79 21.01
N THR A 63 -12.54 0.96 19.71
CA THR A 63 -13.25 0.10 18.74
C THR A 63 -12.63 -1.29 18.71
N ASP A 64 -11.30 -1.37 18.63
CA ASP A 64 -10.56 -2.63 18.57
C ASP A 64 -10.66 -3.44 19.88
N LYS A 65 -10.87 -2.80 21.02
CA LYS A 65 -11.11 -3.47 22.30
C LYS A 65 -12.36 -4.37 22.24
N ASN A 66 -13.37 -3.95 21.49
CA ASN A 66 -14.61 -4.70 21.32
C ASN A 66 -14.56 -5.67 20.13
N GLU A 67 -14.04 -5.21 19.00
CA GLU A 67 -14.07 -5.98 17.74
C GLU A 67 -12.88 -6.92 17.56
N ARG A 68 -11.71 -6.54 18.08
CA ARG A 68 -10.42 -7.24 17.84
C ARG A 68 -9.55 -7.28 19.11
N PRO A 69 -10.04 -7.86 20.23
CA PRO A 69 -9.38 -7.83 21.53
C PRO A 69 -7.99 -8.52 21.55
N HIS A 70 -7.72 -9.37 20.56
CA HIS A 70 -6.44 -10.08 20.40
C HIS A 70 -5.31 -9.23 19.82
N ARG A 71 -5.61 -8.03 19.27
CA ARG A 71 -4.59 -7.10 18.75
C ARG A 71 -3.62 -6.64 19.85
N PRO A 72 -2.36 -6.23 19.49
CA PRO A 72 -1.33 -5.89 20.46
C PRO A 72 -1.71 -4.83 21.48
N LEU A 73 -2.44 -3.77 21.09
CA LEU A 73 -2.86 -2.70 22.00
C LEU A 73 -4.02 -3.11 22.90
N PRO A 74 -5.16 -3.60 22.37
CA PRO A 74 -6.29 -4.05 23.20
C PRO A 74 -5.92 -5.16 24.19
N SER A 75 -5.03 -6.08 23.78
CA SER A 75 -4.55 -7.18 24.64
C SER A 75 -3.56 -6.75 25.73
N GLY A 76 -3.15 -5.48 25.78
CA GLY A 76 -2.18 -4.96 26.74
C GLY A 76 -0.73 -5.36 26.49
N LYS A 77 -0.41 -6.06 25.38
CA LYS A 77 0.96 -6.44 25.02
C LYS A 77 1.86 -5.23 24.73
N ILE A 78 1.27 -4.14 24.26
CA ILE A 78 1.93 -2.85 24.02
C ILE A 78 1.03 -1.76 24.60
N SER A 79 1.63 -0.79 25.34
CA SER A 79 0.86 0.31 25.91
C SER A 79 0.46 1.31 24.83
N ARG A 80 -0.70 2.00 25.04
CA ARG A 80 -1.14 3.08 24.13
C ARG A 80 -0.10 4.19 24.02
N LYS A 81 0.55 4.57 25.14
CA LYS A 81 1.62 5.58 25.14
C LYS A 81 2.76 5.17 24.25
N THR A 82 3.23 3.92 24.37
CA THR A 82 4.31 3.38 23.53
C THR A 82 3.94 3.42 22.05
N ALA A 83 2.71 3.05 21.69
CA ALA A 83 2.26 3.10 20.29
C ALA A 83 2.23 4.54 19.76
N LEU A 84 1.73 5.51 20.55
CA LEU A 84 1.73 6.92 20.15
C LEU A 84 3.16 7.43 19.91
N TYR A 85 4.08 7.22 20.88
CA TYR A 85 5.47 7.66 20.73
C TYR A 85 6.16 6.99 19.54
N LEU A 86 5.95 5.69 19.32
CA LEU A 86 6.50 4.97 18.19
C LEU A 86 5.99 5.58 16.87
N GLY A 87 4.67 5.83 16.76
CA GLY A 87 4.09 6.44 15.56
C GLY A 87 4.65 7.84 15.28
N LEU A 88 4.77 8.69 16.32
CA LEU A 88 5.35 10.04 16.17
C LEU A 88 6.83 10.00 15.77
N VAL A 89 7.63 9.15 16.41
CA VAL A 89 9.05 8.98 16.07
C VAL A 89 9.22 8.51 14.62
N LEU A 90 8.39 7.58 14.16
CA LEU A 90 8.40 7.11 12.77
C LEU A 90 8.04 8.23 11.79
N LEU A 91 7.07 9.10 12.11
CA LEU A 91 6.74 10.26 11.25
C LEU A 91 7.90 11.25 11.18
N VAL A 92 8.56 11.54 12.30
CA VAL A 92 9.73 12.42 12.32
C VAL A 92 10.87 11.79 11.50
N ALA A 93 11.16 10.51 11.69
CA ALA A 93 12.17 9.78 10.94
C ALA A 93 11.87 9.78 9.42
N ALA A 94 10.61 9.66 9.02
CA ALA A 94 10.20 9.74 7.61
C ALA A 94 10.54 11.11 7.00
N ASN A 95 10.17 12.19 7.68
CA ASN A 95 10.43 13.55 7.17
C ASN A 95 11.94 13.89 7.17
N ILE A 96 12.70 13.39 8.15
CA ILE A 96 14.18 13.49 8.15
C ILE A 96 14.76 12.72 6.96
N SER A 97 14.28 11.50 6.69
CA SER A 97 14.75 10.71 5.53
C SER A 97 14.44 11.42 4.21
N ALA A 98 13.26 12.03 4.07
CA ALA A 98 12.88 12.81 2.89
C ALA A 98 13.81 14.02 2.65
N PHE A 99 14.33 14.63 3.74
CA PHE A 99 15.25 15.76 3.65
C PHE A 99 16.55 15.41 2.89
N PHE A 100 17.03 14.16 3.01
CA PHE A 100 18.22 13.70 2.28
C PHE A 100 17.98 13.50 0.77
N VAL A 101 16.72 13.43 0.33
CA VAL A 101 16.36 13.35 -1.09
C VAL A 101 16.22 14.74 -1.72
N GLY A 102 15.58 15.67 -1.01
CA GLY A 102 15.41 17.04 -1.46
C GLY A 102 14.03 17.64 -1.15
N PHE A 103 13.83 18.88 -1.56
CA PHE A 103 12.67 19.68 -1.19
C PHE A 103 11.34 19.04 -1.62
N GLN A 104 11.27 18.47 -2.83
CA GLN A 104 10.04 17.83 -3.33
C GLN A 104 9.65 16.62 -2.46
N ALA A 105 10.63 15.79 -2.08
CA ALA A 105 10.39 14.65 -1.20
C ALA A 105 9.86 15.08 0.17
N VAL A 106 10.42 16.15 0.75
CA VAL A 106 9.93 16.74 2.01
C VAL A 106 8.49 17.21 1.88
N MET A 107 8.16 17.96 0.83
CA MET A 107 6.80 18.45 0.59
C MET A 107 5.79 17.30 0.51
N ILE A 108 6.10 16.25 -0.26
CA ILE A 108 5.23 15.07 -0.42
C ILE A 108 5.12 14.33 0.91
N SER A 109 6.23 14.12 1.63
CA SER A 109 6.24 13.44 2.93
C SER A 109 5.39 14.19 3.97
N VAL A 110 5.47 15.52 4.02
CA VAL A 110 4.63 16.35 4.92
C VAL A 110 3.15 16.24 4.54
N ILE A 111 2.80 16.31 3.25
CA ILE A 111 1.41 16.13 2.79
C ILE A 111 0.90 14.75 3.19
N MET A 112 1.70 13.68 2.99
CA MET A 112 1.32 12.33 3.41
C MET A 112 1.16 12.23 4.93
N THR A 113 2.03 12.87 5.71
CA THR A 113 1.92 12.96 7.18
C THR A 113 0.59 13.59 7.60
N ILE A 114 0.22 14.71 6.99
CA ILE A 114 -1.05 15.39 7.25
C ILE A 114 -2.24 14.48 6.89
N LEU A 115 -2.18 13.80 5.75
CA LEU A 115 -3.23 12.87 5.32
C LEU A 115 -3.37 11.67 6.26
N ILE A 116 -2.27 11.11 6.78
CA ILE A 116 -2.28 10.04 7.78
C ILE A 116 -3.01 10.50 9.04
N PHE A 117 -2.65 11.65 9.60
CA PHE A 117 -3.33 12.19 10.77
C PHE A 117 -4.81 12.50 10.51
N ALA A 118 -5.11 13.16 9.39
CA ALA A 118 -6.48 13.50 9.03
C ALA A 118 -7.34 12.22 8.87
N TYR A 119 -6.80 11.18 8.24
CA TYR A 119 -7.44 9.88 8.12
C TYR A 119 -7.72 9.28 9.49
N ASP A 120 -6.72 9.18 10.35
CA ASP A 120 -6.82 8.48 11.63
C ASP A 120 -7.73 9.22 12.63
N ILE A 121 -7.71 10.55 12.64
CA ILE A 121 -8.52 11.34 13.55
C ILE A 121 -10.00 11.38 13.12
N LYS A 122 -10.27 11.59 11.81
CA LYS A 122 -11.65 11.91 11.38
C LYS A 122 -12.07 11.28 10.06
N LEU A 123 -11.22 11.30 9.00
CA LEU A 123 -11.67 11.02 7.65
C LEU A 123 -12.09 9.55 7.46
N LYS A 124 -11.48 8.61 8.20
CA LYS A 124 -11.86 7.19 8.18
C LYS A 124 -13.32 6.93 8.57
N ASN A 125 -13.93 7.83 9.38
CA ASN A 125 -15.33 7.73 9.79
C ASN A 125 -16.30 8.22 8.69
N ILE A 126 -15.79 8.97 7.70
CA ILE A 126 -16.56 9.42 6.54
C ILE A 126 -16.23 8.50 5.38
N LYS A 127 -17.20 7.66 4.97
CA LYS A 127 -16.99 6.53 4.04
C LYS A 127 -16.16 6.90 2.81
N ILE A 128 -16.53 7.97 2.10
CA ILE A 128 -15.87 8.40 0.87
C ILE A 128 -14.50 9.00 1.17
N LEU A 129 -14.41 9.91 2.14
CA LEU A 129 -13.15 10.60 2.48
C LEU A 129 -12.08 9.63 2.99
N GLY A 130 -12.47 8.62 3.77
CA GLY A 130 -11.54 7.58 4.22
C GLY A 130 -10.97 6.75 3.06
N ILE A 131 -11.78 6.43 2.05
CA ILE A 131 -11.30 5.73 0.85
C ILE A 131 -10.36 6.63 0.05
N LEU A 132 -10.78 7.87 -0.21
CA LEU A 132 -9.97 8.85 -0.95
C LEU A 132 -8.63 9.12 -0.26
N SER A 133 -8.61 9.25 1.08
CA SER A 133 -7.36 9.46 1.82
C SER A 133 -6.36 8.33 1.64
N LEU A 134 -6.79 7.07 1.78
CA LEU A 134 -5.91 5.92 1.59
C LEU A 134 -5.42 5.80 0.14
N SER A 135 -6.29 6.06 -0.83
CA SER A 135 -5.95 6.08 -2.26
C SER A 135 -4.95 7.19 -2.58
N SER A 136 -5.17 8.40 -2.01
CA SER A 136 -4.26 9.54 -2.19
C SER A 136 -2.89 9.29 -1.57
N ILE A 137 -2.83 8.65 -0.38
CA ILE A 137 -1.55 8.28 0.24
C ILE A 137 -0.77 7.32 -0.67
N ARG A 138 -1.43 6.35 -1.31
CA ARG A 138 -0.77 5.42 -2.24
C ARG A 138 -0.35 6.09 -3.54
N PHE A 139 -1.20 6.96 -4.09
CA PHE A 139 -0.86 7.80 -5.23
C PHE A 139 0.40 8.65 -4.94
N LEU A 140 0.41 9.38 -3.82
CA LEU A 140 1.53 10.21 -3.42
C LEU A 140 2.80 9.40 -3.13
N ASN A 141 2.66 8.15 -2.70
CA ASN A 141 3.81 7.27 -2.47
C ASN A 141 4.54 6.91 -3.78
N VAL A 142 3.79 6.76 -4.89
CA VAL A 142 4.41 6.61 -6.23
C VAL A 142 5.10 7.92 -6.64
N ILE A 143 4.43 9.07 -6.48
CA ILE A 143 5.01 10.39 -6.78
C ILE A 143 6.26 10.65 -5.93
N LEU A 144 6.28 10.24 -4.66
CA LEU A 144 7.46 10.32 -3.79
C LEU A 144 8.65 9.57 -4.39
N GLY A 145 8.43 8.42 -5.03
CA GLY A 145 9.49 7.63 -5.66
C GLY A 145 10.28 8.39 -6.72
N SER A 146 9.66 9.34 -7.42
CA SER A 146 10.29 10.16 -8.45
C SER A 146 10.73 11.55 -7.96
N SER A 147 10.58 11.86 -6.69
CA SER A 147 10.77 13.22 -6.15
C SER A 147 12.21 13.74 -6.19
N ALA A 148 13.17 12.93 -6.57
CA ALA A 148 14.56 13.34 -6.80
C ALA A 148 14.80 13.92 -8.20
N VAL A 149 13.85 13.75 -9.12
CA VAL A 149 13.93 14.28 -10.49
C VAL A 149 12.92 15.40 -10.71
N ILE A 150 13.07 16.15 -11.82
CA ILE A 150 12.09 17.18 -12.18
C ILE A 150 10.73 16.53 -12.38
N PHE A 151 9.69 17.11 -11.78
CA PHE A 151 8.33 16.62 -11.86
C PHE A 151 7.87 16.46 -13.33
N ASN A 152 7.47 15.27 -13.70
CA ASN A 152 6.87 14.96 -14.99
C ASN A 152 5.39 14.62 -14.80
N SER A 153 4.50 15.30 -15.54
CA SER A 153 3.05 15.07 -15.50
C SER A 153 2.62 13.67 -15.91
N GLU A 154 3.43 12.95 -16.67
CA GLU A 154 3.19 11.56 -17.06
C GLU A 154 3.04 10.62 -15.84
N LEU A 155 3.82 10.87 -14.78
CA LEU A 155 3.76 10.10 -13.56
C LEU A 155 2.39 10.18 -12.86
N ILE A 156 1.68 11.31 -13.01
CA ILE A 156 0.31 11.44 -12.50
C ILE A 156 -0.56 10.33 -13.10
N TRP A 157 -0.52 10.15 -14.42
CA TRP A 157 -1.30 9.14 -15.12
C TRP A 157 -0.90 7.72 -14.74
N ILE A 158 0.39 7.47 -14.58
CA ILE A 158 0.92 6.16 -14.18
C ILE A 158 0.54 5.80 -12.73
N SER A 159 0.34 6.80 -11.86
CA SER A 159 -0.02 6.59 -10.44
C SER A 159 -1.52 6.34 -10.23
N ILE A 160 -2.39 6.76 -11.15
CA ILE A 160 -3.85 6.63 -11.04
C ILE A 160 -4.32 5.17 -10.86
N PRO A 161 -3.82 4.17 -11.61
CA PRO A 161 -4.26 2.77 -11.44
C PRO A 161 -4.04 2.26 -10.02
N ILE A 162 -2.92 2.65 -9.38
CA ILE A 162 -2.63 2.28 -7.98
C ILE A 162 -3.68 2.86 -7.04
N ALA A 163 -4.03 4.14 -7.21
CA ALA A 163 -5.05 4.80 -6.40
C ALA A 163 -6.43 4.13 -6.56
N ILE A 164 -6.85 3.81 -7.79
CA ILE A 164 -8.13 3.15 -8.07
C ILE A 164 -8.14 1.74 -7.46
N PHE A 165 -7.08 0.98 -7.63
CA PHE A 165 -6.96 -0.37 -7.08
C PHE A 165 -7.05 -0.37 -5.55
N VAL A 166 -6.31 0.54 -4.90
CA VAL A 166 -6.34 0.70 -3.44
C VAL A 166 -7.69 1.21 -2.94
N ALA A 167 -8.42 2.03 -3.71
CA ALA A 167 -9.80 2.39 -3.38
C ALA A 167 -10.68 1.14 -3.28
N GLY A 168 -10.56 0.21 -4.23
CA GLY A 168 -11.26 -1.06 -4.21
C GLY A 168 -10.94 -1.91 -2.99
N ILE A 169 -9.66 -2.06 -2.67
CA ILE A 169 -9.20 -2.78 -1.47
C ILE A 169 -9.74 -2.12 -0.20
N SER A 170 -9.69 -0.79 -0.11
CA SER A 170 -10.11 -0.02 1.07
C SER A 170 -11.61 -0.17 1.36
N ILE A 171 -12.45 -0.28 0.34
CA ILE A 171 -13.89 -0.55 0.49
C ILE A 171 -14.12 -1.92 1.12
N LEU A 172 -13.39 -2.93 0.66
CA LEU A 172 -13.51 -4.29 1.17
C LEU A 172 -12.92 -4.41 2.58
N ALA A 173 -11.77 -3.80 2.85
CA ALA A 173 -11.09 -3.82 4.14
C ALA A 173 -11.94 -3.26 5.29
N LYS A 174 -12.83 -2.29 5.02
CA LYS A 174 -13.79 -1.79 6.01
C LYS A 174 -14.79 -2.86 6.51
N THR A 175 -14.91 -3.97 5.83
CA THR A 175 -15.82 -5.08 6.21
C THR A 175 -15.08 -6.30 6.75
N GLU A 176 -13.78 -6.19 7.08
CA GLU A 176 -12.97 -7.32 7.56
C GLU A 176 -13.43 -7.91 8.90
N SER A 177 -14.09 -7.12 9.76
CA SER A 177 -14.67 -7.60 11.02
C SER A 177 -16.07 -8.20 10.86
N SER A 178 -16.66 -8.10 9.66
CA SER A 178 -18.03 -8.52 9.36
C SER A 178 -18.11 -9.31 8.04
N VAL A 179 -19.30 -9.70 7.65
CA VAL A 179 -19.55 -10.30 6.34
C VAL A 179 -19.80 -9.19 5.32
N TYR A 180 -19.03 -9.18 4.22
CA TYR A 180 -19.22 -8.19 3.15
C TYR A 180 -20.59 -8.32 2.47
N SER A 181 -21.20 -7.20 2.14
CA SER A 181 -22.45 -7.16 1.38
C SER A 181 -22.21 -7.37 -0.12
N ARG A 182 -23.27 -7.76 -0.85
CA ARG A 182 -23.22 -7.86 -2.32
C ARG A 182 -22.77 -6.55 -2.99
N LYS A 183 -23.18 -5.39 -2.44
CA LYS A 183 -22.78 -4.07 -2.93
C LYS A 183 -21.26 -3.87 -2.78
N VAL A 184 -20.67 -4.21 -1.65
CA VAL A 184 -19.22 -4.11 -1.40
C VAL A 184 -18.45 -4.97 -2.40
N LYS A 185 -18.86 -6.25 -2.60
CA LYS A 185 -18.26 -7.13 -3.61
C LYS A 185 -18.29 -6.52 -5.00
N ILE A 186 -19.47 -6.08 -5.45
CA ILE A 186 -19.65 -5.51 -6.79
C ILE A 186 -18.80 -4.23 -6.94
N THR A 187 -18.79 -3.34 -5.95
CA THR A 187 -18.00 -2.11 -6.02
C THR A 187 -16.49 -2.40 -6.07
N ASN A 188 -15.98 -3.37 -5.29
CA ASN A 188 -14.58 -3.79 -5.39
C ASN A 188 -14.27 -4.34 -6.79
N LEU A 189 -15.11 -5.24 -7.34
CA LEU A 189 -14.92 -5.81 -8.67
C LEU A 189 -14.95 -4.75 -9.78
N ILE A 190 -15.84 -3.75 -9.68
CA ILE A 190 -15.90 -2.63 -10.62
C ILE A 190 -14.59 -1.82 -10.56
N LEU A 191 -14.08 -1.49 -9.38
CA LEU A 191 -12.84 -0.73 -9.25
C LEU A 191 -11.61 -1.51 -9.73
N VAL A 192 -11.57 -2.84 -9.50
CA VAL A 192 -10.55 -3.70 -10.09
C VAL A 192 -10.66 -3.70 -11.63
N LEU A 193 -11.88 -3.78 -12.18
CA LEU A 193 -12.10 -3.69 -13.63
C LEU A 193 -11.66 -2.33 -14.19
N PHE A 194 -11.98 -1.23 -13.51
CA PHE A 194 -11.50 0.11 -13.91
C PHE A 194 -9.99 0.20 -13.91
N THR A 195 -9.32 -0.38 -12.90
CA THR A 195 -7.84 -0.46 -12.88
C THR A 195 -7.32 -1.20 -14.10
N ILE A 196 -7.92 -2.36 -14.42
CA ILE A 196 -7.53 -3.19 -15.57
C ILE A 196 -7.71 -2.42 -16.88
N VAL A 197 -8.90 -1.83 -17.10
CA VAL A 197 -9.19 -1.05 -18.31
C VAL A 197 -8.24 0.14 -18.45
N TYR A 198 -7.98 0.84 -17.34
CA TYR A 198 -7.07 1.98 -17.34
C TYR A 198 -5.63 1.57 -17.70
N VAL A 199 -5.12 0.47 -17.13
CA VAL A 199 -3.79 -0.06 -17.48
C VAL A 199 -3.75 -0.49 -18.93
N VAL A 200 -4.81 -1.13 -19.48
CA VAL A 200 -4.90 -1.48 -20.90
C VAL A 200 -4.78 -0.24 -21.79
N ILE A 201 -5.54 0.82 -21.48
CA ILE A 201 -5.48 2.07 -22.24
C ILE A 201 -4.09 2.70 -22.17
N LEU A 202 -3.48 2.70 -20.99
CA LEU A 202 -2.17 3.31 -20.74
C LEU A 202 -1.01 2.56 -21.42
N THR A 203 -1.16 1.24 -21.63
CA THR A 203 -0.07 0.36 -22.08
C THR A 203 -0.41 -0.44 -23.36
N HIS A 204 -1.38 0.05 -24.14
CA HIS A 204 -1.90 -0.69 -25.30
C HIS A 204 -0.88 -1.01 -26.40
N ASP A 205 0.20 -0.24 -26.48
CA ASP A 205 1.30 -0.34 -27.43
C ASP A 205 2.41 -1.33 -26.99
N LYS A 206 2.30 -1.93 -25.80
CA LYS A 206 3.34 -2.78 -25.22
C LYS A 206 3.31 -4.21 -25.76
N GLY A 207 4.48 -4.85 -25.74
CA GLY A 207 4.68 -6.17 -26.36
C GLY A 207 4.06 -7.35 -25.59
N PHE A 208 4.15 -8.55 -26.18
CA PHE A 208 3.54 -9.78 -25.68
C PHE A 208 3.90 -10.13 -24.23
N THR A 209 5.16 -9.97 -23.83
CA THR A 209 5.62 -10.29 -22.47
C THR A 209 4.90 -9.44 -21.41
N HIS A 210 4.65 -8.15 -21.73
CA HIS A 210 3.86 -7.26 -20.87
C HIS A 210 2.44 -7.80 -20.65
N TRP A 211 1.77 -8.23 -21.73
CA TRP A 211 0.41 -8.74 -21.67
C TRP A 211 0.29 -10.07 -20.94
N LEU A 212 1.33 -10.91 -21.00
CA LEU A 212 1.38 -12.16 -20.25
C LEU A 212 1.37 -11.91 -18.73
N ILE A 213 2.25 -11.00 -18.28
CA ILE A 213 2.33 -10.64 -16.83
C ILE A 213 1.07 -9.90 -16.39
N PHE A 214 0.53 -9.03 -17.24
CA PHE A 214 -0.74 -8.36 -16.98
C PHE A 214 -1.90 -9.37 -16.82
N GLY A 215 -1.95 -10.41 -17.64
CA GLY A 215 -2.91 -11.52 -17.49
C GLY A 215 -2.81 -12.20 -16.12
N ALA A 216 -1.58 -12.42 -15.61
CA ALA A 216 -1.39 -12.95 -14.25
C ALA A 216 -1.95 -12.01 -13.18
N PHE A 217 -1.77 -10.70 -13.31
CA PHE A 217 -2.38 -9.72 -12.39
C PHE A 217 -3.91 -9.80 -12.40
N VAL A 218 -4.53 -9.89 -13.58
CA VAL A 218 -5.99 -10.03 -13.72
C VAL A 218 -6.47 -11.27 -12.98
N VAL A 219 -5.81 -12.41 -13.21
CA VAL A 219 -6.14 -13.68 -12.54
C VAL A 219 -6.01 -13.54 -11.02
N VAL A 220 -4.89 -13.05 -10.51
CA VAL A 220 -4.65 -12.91 -9.06
C VAL A 220 -5.66 -11.98 -8.40
N SER A 221 -6.09 -10.92 -9.10
CA SER A 221 -7.05 -9.94 -8.56
C SER A 221 -8.49 -10.46 -8.50
N TYR A 222 -8.92 -11.30 -9.47
CA TYR A 222 -10.27 -11.85 -9.54
C TYR A 222 -10.43 -13.23 -8.94
N LEU A 223 -9.40 -14.09 -9.05
CA LEU A 223 -9.43 -15.49 -8.60
C LEU A 223 -9.90 -15.68 -7.15
N PRO A 224 -9.54 -14.81 -6.17
CA PRO A 224 -10.03 -14.93 -4.81
C PRO A 224 -11.55 -14.91 -4.70
N TRP A 225 -12.24 -14.16 -5.57
CA TRP A 225 -13.70 -14.07 -5.60
C TRP A 225 -14.39 -15.32 -6.17
N VAL A 226 -13.64 -16.13 -6.92
CA VAL A 226 -14.11 -17.42 -7.46
C VAL A 226 -13.84 -18.55 -6.47
N ILE A 227 -12.64 -18.57 -5.88
CA ILE A 227 -12.22 -19.64 -4.96
C ILE A 227 -12.93 -19.53 -3.61
N PHE A 228 -13.01 -18.32 -3.05
CA PHE A 228 -13.60 -18.11 -1.73
C PHE A 228 -15.08 -17.75 -1.85
N THR A 229 -15.92 -18.77 -1.98
CA THR A 229 -17.38 -18.62 -2.12
C THR A 229 -18.09 -18.40 -0.79
N GLU A 230 -17.50 -18.89 0.31
CA GLU A 230 -18.04 -18.73 1.66
C GLU A 230 -17.93 -17.28 2.12
N LYS A 231 -19.04 -16.73 2.62
CA LYS A 231 -19.12 -15.38 3.15
C LYS A 231 -18.80 -15.38 4.66
N SER A 232 -17.54 -15.14 4.99
CA SER A 232 -17.09 -15.03 6.37
C SER A 232 -16.08 -13.87 6.54
N PRO A 233 -15.88 -13.35 7.77
CA PRO A 233 -14.83 -12.36 8.05
C PRO A 233 -13.44 -12.87 7.64
N LYS A 234 -13.15 -14.17 7.87
CA LYS A 234 -11.88 -14.80 7.47
C LYS A 234 -11.68 -14.77 5.96
N THR A 235 -12.74 -15.01 5.21
CA THR A 235 -12.73 -14.94 3.73
C THR A 235 -12.45 -13.51 3.27
N THR A 236 -13.11 -12.50 3.87
CA THR A 236 -12.85 -11.09 3.57
C THR A 236 -11.38 -10.73 3.78
N GLN A 237 -10.81 -11.13 4.93
CA GLN A 237 -9.40 -10.90 5.24
C GLN A 237 -8.45 -11.56 4.22
N LYS A 238 -8.74 -12.79 3.79
CA LYS A 238 -7.95 -13.49 2.77
C LYS A 238 -7.98 -12.74 1.43
N ILE A 239 -9.16 -12.30 0.97
CA ILE A 239 -9.30 -11.57 -0.29
C ILE A 239 -8.53 -10.24 -0.21
N VAL A 240 -8.70 -9.46 0.86
CA VAL A 240 -7.96 -8.20 1.09
C VAL A 240 -6.45 -8.46 1.08
N THR A 241 -5.99 -9.50 1.77
CA THR A 241 -4.56 -9.86 1.82
C THR A 241 -4.01 -10.18 0.43
N ILE A 242 -4.72 -10.97 -0.38
CA ILE A 242 -4.27 -11.33 -1.73
C ILE A 242 -4.24 -10.09 -2.62
N GLN A 243 -5.27 -9.24 -2.57
CA GLN A 243 -5.29 -7.99 -3.34
C GLN A 243 -4.18 -7.02 -2.89
N LEU A 244 -3.87 -6.91 -1.59
CA LEU A 244 -2.72 -6.13 -1.12
C LEU A 244 -1.39 -6.68 -1.64
N LEU A 245 -1.21 -8.01 -1.62
CA LEU A 245 -0.01 -8.66 -2.14
C LEU A 245 0.10 -8.58 -3.67
N SER A 246 -0.97 -8.27 -4.39
CA SER A 246 -0.92 -8.05 -5.84
C SER A 246 -0.49 -6.62 -6.24
N ILE A 247 -0.37 -5.68 -5.28
CA ILE A 247 0.13 -4.32 -5.56
C ILE A 247 1.54 -4.35 -6.19
N PRO A 248 2.55 -5.09 -5.68
CA PRO A 248 3.85 -5.17 -6.33
C PRO A 248 3.82 -5.75 -7.75
N ILE A 249 2.82 -6.58 -8.08
CA ILE A 249 2.63 -7.09 -9.45
C ILE A 249 2.14 -5.95 -10.35
N LEU A 250 1.15 -5.17 -9.90
CA LEU A 250 0.65 -4.02 -10.64
C LEU A 250 1.74 -2.97 -10.85
N ASP A 251 2.49 -2.65 -9.79
CA ASP A 251 3.62 -1.72 -9.86
C ASP A 251 4.67 -2.21 -10.88
N GLY A 252 5.03 -3.49 -10.83
CA GLY A 252 6.01 -4.08 -11.75
C GLY A 252 5.54 -4.10 -13.21
N ILE A 253 4.23 -4.29 -13.47
CA ILE A 253 3.65 -4.18 -14.81
C ILE A 253 3.84 -2.77 -15.37
N LEU A 254 3.60 -1.75 -14.56
CA LEU A 254 3.81 -0.36 -14.95
C LEU A 254 5.30 -0.04 -15.14
N VAL A 255 6.18 -0.53 -14.25
CA VAL A 255 7.65 -0.41 -14.46
C VAL A 255 8.07 -1.07 -15.75
N MET A 256 7.55 -2.25 -16.08
CA MET A 256 7.86 -2.95 -17.32
C MET A 256 7.42 -2.17 -18.57
N ALA A 257 6.26 -1.50 -18.48
CA ALA A 257 5.71 -0.72 -19.58
C ALA A 257 6.49 0.58 -19.85
N PHE A 258 6.98 1.24 -18.80
CA PHE A 258 7.57 2.59 -18.89
C PHE A 258 9.09 2.62 -18.63
N SER A 259 9.71 1.48 -18.27
CA SER A 259 11.13 1.36 -18.03
C SER A 259 11.66 0.06 -18.65
N ASN A 260 11.99 -0.95 -17.85
CA ASN A 260 12.56 -2.20 -18.33
C ASN A 260 12.14 -3.41 -17.48
N ILE A 261 12.38 -4.62 -18.05
CA ILE A 261 11.99 -5.87 -17.41
C ILE A 261 12.78 -6.16 -16.12
N VAL A 262 14.05 -5.75 -16.03
CA VAL A 262 14.90 -6.02 -14.86
C VAL A 262 14.34 -5.27 -13.65
N PHE A 263 14.04 -3.98 -13.80
CA PHE A 263 13.44 -3.17 -12.75
C PHE A 263 12.02 -3.63 -12.40
N ALA A 264 11.26 -4.09 -13.38
CA ALA A 264 9.97 -4.71 -13.16
C ALA A 264 10.07 -5.95 -12.26
N MET A 265 11.02 -6.85 -12.54
CA MET A 265 11.26 -8.04 -11.72
C MET A 265 11.69 -7.71 -10.29
N ILE A 266 12.55 -6.68 -10.10
CA ILE A 266 12.93 -6.18 -8.77
C ILE A 266 11.69 -5.67 -8.02
N THR A 267 10.84 -4.89 -8.68
CA THR A 267 9.61 -4.35 -8.08
C THR A 267 8.64 -5.48 -7.69
N MET A 268 8.41 -6.44 -8.58
CA MET A 268 7.54 -7.60 -8.29
C MET A 268 8.11 -8.50 -7.19
N SER A 269 9.44 -8.59 -7.06
CA SER A 269 10.09 -9.42 -6.04
C SER A 269 9.72 -9.01 -4.62
N MET A 270 9.20 -7.79 -4.38
CA MET A 270 8.71 -7.33 -3.09
C MET A 270 7.56 -8.19 -2.54
N ILE A 271 6.89 -8.98 -3.37
CA ILE A 271 5.87 -9.93 -2.92
C ILE A 271 6.45 -11.04 -2.05
N PHE A 272 7.68 -11.51 -2.32
CA PHE A 272 8.27 -12.63 -1.60
C PHE A 272 8.51 -12.33 -0.11
N PRO A 273 9.24 -11.26 0.29
CA PRO A 273 9.42 -10.94 1.68
C PRO A 273 8.08 -10.60 2.37
N ALA A 274 7.16 -9.91 1.67
CA ALA A 274 5.83 -9.64 2.18
C ALA A 274 5.09 -10.93 2.54
N TYR A 275 5.05 -11.92 1.65
CA TYR A 275 4.37 -13.20 1.85
C TYR A 275 5.04 -14.05 2.95
N VAL A 276 6.37 -14.18 2.93
CA VAL A 276 7.10 -15.00 3.90
C VAL A 276 6.91 -14.47 5.32
N ILE A 277 7.00 -13.15 5.51
CA ILE A 277 6.87 -12.53 6.83
C ILE A 277 5.40 -12.57 7.28
N LEU A 278 4.45 -12.34 6.38
CA LEU A 278 3.02 -12.45 6.67
C LEU A 278 2.69 -13.85 7.18
N ARG A 279 3.18 -14.89 6.53
CA ARG A 279 2.96 -16.27 6.94
C ARG A 279 3.49 -16.54 8.36
N LYS A 280 4.70 -16.05 8.69
CA LYS A 280 5.31 -16.22 10.03
C LYS A 280 4.59 -15.43 11.13
N LEU A 281 4.00 -14.27 10.80
CA LEU A 281 3.39 -13.40 11.81
C LEU A 281 1.94 -13.74 12.13
N TYR A 282 1.18 -14.22 11.13
CA TYR A 282 -0.28 -14.34 11.23
C TYR A 282 -0.80 -15.76 11.04
N LEU A 283 -0.03 -16.68 10.44
CA LEU A 283 -0.44 -18.06 10.19
C LEU A 283 0.19 -19.08 11.16
N THR A 284 1.11 -18.65 12.01
CA THR A 284 1.67 -19.40 13.13
C THR A 284 1.25 -18.77 14.46
#